data_e5cd2c774ccf1d6b1a0a27b8cc4b8d6d
#
_entry.id   e5cd2c774ccf1d6b1a0a27b8cc4b8d6d
#
_cell.length_a   1.000
_cell.length_b   1.000
_cell.length_c   1.000
_cell.angle_alpha   90.00
_cell.angle_beta   90.00
_cell.angle_gamma   90.00
#
_symmetry.space_group_name_H-M   'P 1'
#
loop_
_entity.id
_entity.type
_entity.pdbx_description
1 polymer ?
#
loop_
_entity_poly.entity_id
_entity_poly.type
_entity_poly.pdbx_seq_one_letter_code
_entity_poly.pdbx_strand_id
1 'polypeptide(L)'
;MSEAFDPLSVAQDLSEIDVSDPMIFKHDAFRPIFARLRQEAPVHYCKESPFGPYWSITRFHDIMAVDKNHHDFSSQGGVSIGNRSADFEAPNFISMDPPKHDLQRKAVTGVVAPMNLAKLEPVIRERAGWILDDLP
;
A
#
# COMPACT_ATOMS: atom_id res chain seq x y z
N MET A 1 -16.95 10.90 26.65
CA MET A 1 -17.94 10.67 25.57
C MET A 1 -17.14 10.73 24.29
N SER A 2 -16.92 9.60 23.65
CA SER A 2 -16.28 9.57 22.33
C SER A 2 -17.31 10.10 21.33
N GLU A 3 -17.04 11.23 20.68
CA GLU A 3 -17.81 11.64 19.52
C GLU A 3 -17.78 10.47 18.52
N ALA A 4 -18.96 10.04 18.11
CA ALA A 4 -19.06 9.02 17.08
C ALA A 4 -18.44 9.59 15.79
N PHE A 5 -17.43 8.95 15.27
CA PHE A 5 -16.85 9.30 13.98
C PHE A 5 -17.95 9.22 12.91
N ASP A 6 -18.30 10.36 12.34
CA ASP A 6 -19.28 10.44 11.25
C ASP A 6 -18.53 10.46 9.90
N PRO A 7 -18.52 9.34 9.18
CA PRO A 7 -17.85 9.27 7.89
C PRO A 7 -18.48 10.15 6.82
N LEU A 8 -19.71 10.61 7.02
CA LEU A 8 -20.39 11.51 6.08
C LEU A 8 -20.00 12.96 6.30
N SER A 9 -19.60 13.36 7.52
CA SER A 9 -19.14 14.72 7.80
C SER A 9 -17.78 15.02 7.18
N VAL A 10 -16.93 14.01 7.04
CA VAL A 10 -15.60 14.09 6.40
C VAL A 10 -15.72 14.21 4.87
N ALA A 11 -16.86 13.85 4.30
CA ALA A 11 -17.03 13.73 2.85
C ALA A 11 -17.88 14.84 2.20
N GLN A 12 -18.15 15.95 2.90
CA GLN A 12 -18.95 17.05 2.31
C GLN A 12 -18.22 17.81 1.22
N ASP A 13 -16.91 18.05 1.39
CA ASP A 13 -16.05 18.62 0.35
C ASP A 13 -14.96 17.60 -0.03
N LEU A 14 -14.78 17.37 -1.33
CA LEU A 14 -13.74 16.47 -1.83
C LEU A 14 -12.34 16.94 -1.41
N SER A 15 -12.13 18.23 -1.29
CA SER A 15 -10.84 18.82 -0.91
C SER A 15 -10.44 18.54 0.55
N GLU A 16 -11.41 18.14 1.39
CA GLU A 16 -11.19 17.82 2.82
C GLU A 16 -10.91 16.33 3.05
N ILE A 17 -11.06 15.49 2.02
CA ILE A 17 -10.82 14.05 2.16
C ILE A 17 -9.33 13.76 2.30
N ASP A 18 -8.94 13.24 3.46
CA ASP A 18 -7.63 12.66 3.72
C ASP A 18 -7.73 11.14 3.89
N VAL A 19 -7.41 10.39 2.83
CA VAL A 19 -7.45 8.92 2.88
C VAL A 19 -6.27 8.31 3.66
N SER A 20 -5.34 9.13 4.14
CA SER A 20 -4.27 8.67 5.02
C SER A 20 -4.67 8.64 6.50
N ASP A 21 -5.83 9.19 6.86
CA ASP A 21 -6.34 9.16 8.24
C ASP A 21 -6.64 7.71 8.64
N PRO A 22 -5.95 7.16 9.65
CA PRO A 22 -6.19 5.79 10.12
C PRO A 22 -7.59 5.58 10.70
N MET A 23 -8.29 6.64 11.09
CA MET A 23 -9.63 6.55 11.68
C MET A 23 -10.66 6.06 10.66
N ILE A 24 -10.49 6.38 9.36
CA ILE A 24 -11.39 5.88 8.32
C ILE A 24 -11.35 4.35 8.18
N PHE A 25 -10.19 3.75 8.45
CA PHE A 25 -10.01 2.29 8.44
C PHE A 25 -10.45 1.67 9.75
N LYS A 26 -10.12 2.28 10.88
CA LYS A 26 -10.52 1.81 12.21
C LYS A 26 -12.05 1.70 12.35
N HIS A 27 -12.79 2.60 11.73
CA HIS A 27 -14.27 2.62 11.77
C HIS A 27 -14.94 2.00 10.54
N ASP A 28 -14.18 1.33 9.66
CA ASP A 28 -14.66 0.72 8.39
C ASP A 28 -15.37 1.73 7.46
N ALA A 29 -15.03 3.03 7.60
CA ALA A 29 -15.63 4.12 6.84
C ALA A 29 -15.01 4.33 5.45
N PHE A 30 -13.93 3.63 5.13
CA PHE A 30 -13.17 3.82 3.89
C PHE A 30 -13.96 3.45 2.62
N ARG A 31 -14.89 2.49 2.71
CA ARG A 31 -15.63 1.99 1.53
C ARG A 31 -16.45 3.07 0.82
N PRO A 32 -17.32 3.84 1.50
CA PRO A 32 -18.07 4.91 0.86
C PRO A 32 -17.16 6.05 0.40
N ILE A 33 -16.10 6.39 1.15
CA ILE A 33 -15.12 7.43 0.78
C ILE A 33 -14.44 7.07 -0.53
N PHE A 34 -13.87 5.88 -0.63
CA PHE A 34 -13.23 5.43 -1.88
C PHE A 34 -14.23 5.24 -3.04
N ALA A 35 -15.47 4.84 -2.76
CA ALA A 35 -16.50 4.77 -3.79
C ALA A 35 -16.79 6.16 -4.38
N ARG A 36 -16.90 7.17 -3.52
CA ARG A 36 -17.10 8.56 -3.92
C ARG A 36 -15.90 9.10 -4.71
N LEU A 37 -14.67 8.87 -4.23
CA LEU A 37 -13.46 9.29 -4.95
C LEU A 37 -13.38 8.67 -6.35
N ARG A 38 -13.70 7.36 -6.50
CA ARG A 38 -13.72 6.72 -7.82
C ARG A 38 -14.71 7.36 -8.79
N GLN A 39 -15.80 7.91 -8.30
CA GLN A 39 -16.85 8.51 -9.14
C GLN A 39 -16.56 9.97 -9.46
N GLU A 40 -16.20 10.77 -8.46
CA GLU A 40 -16.14 12.22 -8.53
C GLU A 40 -14.73 12.78 -8.71
N ALA A 41 -13.71 12.14 -8.11
CA ALA A 41 -12.32 12.55 -8.15
C ALA A 41 -11.37 11.35 -8.17
N PRO A 42 -11.29 10.58 -9.27
CA PRO A 42 -10.49 9.35 -9.33
C PRO A 42 -8.99 9.56 -9.17
N VAL A 43 -8.51 10.75 -9.49
CA VAL A 43 -7.17 11.27 -9.19
C VAL A 43 -7.40 12.45 -8.25
N HIS A 44 -7.24 12.21 -6.97
CA HIS A 44 -7.57 13.17 -5.91
C HIS A 44 -6.30 13.72 -5.27
N TYR A 45 -6.23 15.05 -5.13
CA TYR A 45 -5.13 15.73 -4.46
C TYR A 45 -5.51 16.08 -3.01
N CYS A 46 -4.83 15.47 -2.06
CA CYS A 46 -4.90 15.85 -0.65
C CYS A 46 -3.82 16.90 -0.38
N LYS A 47 -4.24 18.13 -0.09
CA LYS A 47 -3.34 19.26 0.13
C LYS A 47 -2.65 19.21 1.49
N GLU A 48 -3.37 18.75 2.49
CA GLU A 48 -2.94 18.76 3.89
C GLU A 48 -3.17 17.39 4.52
N SER A 49 -2.08 16.78 4.99
CA SER A 49 -2.12 15.56 5.80
C SER A 49 -0.94 15.54 6.77
N PRO A 50 -0.91 14.65 7.76
CA PRO A 50 0.25 14.46 8.63
C PRO A 50 1.54 14.10 7.89
N PHE A 51 1.43 13.65 6.65
CA PHE A 51 2.54 13.22 5.79
C PHE A 51 2.90 14.24 4.70
N GLY A 52 2.27 15.42 4.70
CA GLY A 52 2.34 16.40 3.64
C GLY A 52 1.34 16.15 2.50
N PRO A 53 1.40 16.92 1.42
CA PRO A 53 0.49 16.77 0.29
C PRO A 53 0.78 15.51 -0.52
N TYR A 54 -0.28 14.87 -1.04
CA TYR A 54 -0.16 13.67 -1.87
C TYR A 54 -1.33 13.51 -2.85
N TRP A 55 -1.14 12.62 -3.83
CA TRP A 55 -2.17 12.23 -4.78
C TRP A 55 -2.70 10.83 -4.47
N SER A 56 -4.03 10.68 -4.46
CA SER A 56 -4.71 9.40 -4.34
C SER A 56 -5.23 8.95 -5.70
N ILE A 57 -4.82 7.78 -6.15
CA ILE A 57 -5.29 7.17 -7.39
C ILE A 57 -6.24 6.03 -7.03
N THR A 58 -7.50 6.11 -7.45
CA THR A 58 -8.55 5.23 -6.93
C THR A 58 -9.18 4.27 -7.94
N ARG A 59 -9.04 4.51 -9.26
CA ARG A 59 -9.53 3.60 -10.30
C ARG A 59 -8.47 2.60 -10.70
N PHE A 60 -8.88 1.36 -10.90
CA PHE A 60 -7.97 0.25 -11.23
C PHE A 60 -7.09 0.53 -12.45
N HIS A 61 -7.67 1.04 -13.54
CA HIS A 61 -6.88 1.32 -14.75
C HIS A 61 -5.87 2.44 -14.57
N ASP A 62 -6.21 3.47 -13.77
CA ASP A 62 -5.31 4.57 -13.46
C ASP A 62 -4.16 4.09 -12.56
N ILE A 63 -4.47 3.25 -11.56
CA ILE A 63 -3.45 2.59 -10.71
C ILE A 63 -2.50 1.77 -11.58
N MET A 64 -3.03 0.96 -12.51
CA MET A 64 -2.21 0.15 -13.40
C MET A 64 -1.36 0.98 -14.36
N ALA A 65 -1.85 2.15 -14.77
CA ALA A 65 -1.10 3.08 -15.63
C ALA A 65 0.09 3.69 -14.88
N VAL A 66 -0.13 4.11 -13.63
CA VAL A 66 0.93 4.64 -12.75
C VAL A 66 1.95 3.55 -12.40
N ASP A 67 1.48 2.39 -11.94
CA ASP A 67 2.32 1.28 -11.48
C ASP A 67 3.26 0.74 -12.57
N LYS A 68 2.81 0.71 -13.83
CA LYS A 68 3.61 0.23 -14.95
C LYS A 68 4.55 1.26 -15.56
N ASN A 69 4.34 2.54 -15.27
CA ASN A 69 5.09 3.63 -15.88
C ASN A 69 6.22 4.13 -14.99
N HIS A 70 7.26 3.33 -14.85
CA HIS A 70 8.45 3.67 -14.06
C HIS A 70 9.29 4.81 -14.66
N HIS A 71 8.99 5.30 -15.87
CA HIS A 71 9.66 6.46 -16.46
C HIS A 71 9.19 7.78 -15.86
N ASP A 72 7.88 7.88 -15.59
CA ASP A 72 7.27 9.09 -15.04
C ASP A 72 7.02 8.99 -13.54
N PHE A 73 6.87 7.77 -13.00
CA PHE A 73 6.57 7.51 -11.59
C PHE A 73 7.65 6.64 -10.96
N SER A 74 8.46 7.26 -10.12
CA SER A 74 9.55 6.59 -9.41
C SER A 74 9.04 5.85 -8.17
N SER A 75 9.62 4.67 -7.89
CA SER A 75 9.42 3.93 -6.63
C SER A 75 10.42 4.35 -5.54
N GLN A 76 11.34 5.26 -5.85
CA GLN A 76 12.28 5.77 -4.86
C GLN A 76 11.54 6.53 -3.74
N GLY A 77 12.03 6.40 -2.51
CA GLY A 77 11.38 7.02 -1.35
C GLY A 77 10.55 6.05 -0.52
N GLY A 78 10.14 4.92 -1.07
CA GLY A 78 9.54 3.84 -0.27
C GLY A 78 8.13 3.45 -0.68
N VAL A 79 7.58 2.53 0.09
CA VAL A 79 6.26 1.91 -0.11
C VAL A 79 5.21 2.45 0.88
N SER A 80 5.60 3.36 1.75
CA SER A 80 4.75 3.96 2.76
C SER A 80 4.56 5.44 2.46
N ILE A 81 3.39 5.96 2.78
CA ILE A 81 3.16 7.40 2.77
C ILE A 81 3.98 8.05 3.89
N GLY A 82 4.58 9.19 3.60
CA GLY A 82 5.39 9.95 4.55
C GLY A 82 6.90 9.82 4.32
N ASN A 83 7.65 10.71 4.95
CA ASN A 83 9.10 10.71 4.87
C ASN A 83 9.70 9.64 5.77
N ARG A 84 10.60 8.84 5.22
CA ARG A 84 11.41 7.95 6.04
C ARG A 84 12.32 8.77 6.95
N SER A 85 12.46 8.34 8.20
CA SER A 85 13.53 8.84 9.06
C SER A 85 14.88 8.50 8.41
N ALA A 86 15.78 9.47 8.37
CA ALA A 86 17.12 9.28 7.81
C ALA A 86 17.93 8.15 8.51
N ASP A 87 17.51 7.77 9.70
CA ASP A 87 18.16 6.74 10.52
C ASP A 87 17.75 5.30 10.15
N PHE A 88 16.76 5.13 9.25
CA PHE A 88 16.28 3.83 8.85
C PHE A 88 16.36 3.65 7.34
N GLU A 89 17.55 3.44 6.83
CA GLU A 89 17.78 2.97 5.47
C GLU A 89 17.79 1.43 5.44
N ALA A 90 16.65 0.83 5.12
CA ALA A 90 16.58 -0.58 4.73
C ALA A 90 16.43 -0.65 3.20
N PRO A 91 17.54 -0.64 2.44
CA PRO A 91 17.47 -0.70 0.99
C PRO A 91 16.83 -2.03 0.55
N ASN A 92 15.74 -1.93 -0.19
CA ASN A 92 15.08 -3.08 -0.77
C ASN A 92 14.69 -2.76 -2.23
N PHE A 93 14.60 -3.78 -3.06
CA PHE A 93 14.35 -3.56 -4.49
C PHE A 93 12.97 -2.98 -4.79
N ILE A 94 11.99 -3.10 -3.88
CA ILE A 94 10.65 -2.52 -4.03
C ILE A 94 10.70 -0.99 -4.05
N SER A 95 11.69 -0.41 -3.36
CA SER A 95 11.92 1.04 -3.29
C SER A 95 13.03 1.50 -4.23
N MET A 96 13.21 0.84 -5.36
CA MET A 96 14.24 1.16 -6.34
C MET A 96 13.64 1.22 -7.73
N ASP A 97 14.25 2.04 -8.58
CA ASP A 97 13.95 2.10 -10.01
C ASP A 97 14.94 1.25 -10.82
N PRO A 98 14.58 0.89 -12.07
CA PRO A 98 15.54 0.30 -13.02
C PRO A 98 16.77 1.21 -13.22
N PRO A 99 17.96 0.66 -13.48
CA PRO A 99 18.26 -0.78 -13.64
C PRO A 99 18.54 -1.51 -12.31
N LYS A 100 18.65 -0.79 -11.19
CA LYS A 100 19.01 -1.36 -9.88
C LYS A 100 17.93 -2.32 -9.37
N HIS A 101 16.66 -1.94 -9.50
CA HIS A 101 15.51 -2.80 -9.23
C HIS A 101 15.63 -4.13 -9.95
N ASP A 102 15.84 -4.10 -11.27
CA ASP A 102 15.82 -5.31 -12.12
C ASP A 102 16.94 -6.29 -11.76
N LEU A 103 18.14 -5.76 -11.46
CA LEU A 103 19.27 -6.57 -11.05
C LEU A 103 18.99 -7.31 -9.74
N GLN A 104 18.45 -6.62 -8.73
CA GLN A 104 18.15 -7.22 -7.43
C GLN A 104 16.96 -8.18 -7.50
N ARG A 105 15.89 -7.79 -8.20
CA ARG A 105 14.73 -8.66 -8.41
C ARG A 105 15.10 -9.95 -9.14
N LYS A 106 15.95 -9.87 -10.17
CA LYS A 106 16.43 -11.05 -10.89
C LYS A 106 17.18 -12.01 -9.98
N ALA A 107 17.98 -11.51 -9.03
CA ALA A 107 18.72 -12.35 -8.10
C ALA A 107 17.80 -13.21 -7.21
N VAL A 108 16.63 -12.68 -6.80
CA VAL A 108 15.68 -13.39 -5.92
C VAL A 108 14.61 -14.15 -6.69
N THR A 109 14.36 -13.84 -7.96
CA THR A 109 13.28 -14.45 -8.76
C THR A 109 13.35 -15.97 -8.78
N GLY A 110 14.56 -16.54 -8.89
CA GLY A 110 14.73 -17.99 -8.89
C GLY A 110 14.28 -18.67 -7.60
N VAL A 111 14.46 -18.00 -6.45
CA VAL A 111 14.09 -18.56 -5.15
C VAL A 111 12.57 -18.63 -4.99
N VAL A 112 11.87 -17.61 -5.45
CA VAL A 112 10.40 -17.50 -5.34
C VAL A 112 9.65 -18.01 -6.56
N ALA A 113 10.33 -18.64 -7.50
CA ALA A 113 9.69 -19.25 -8.67
C ALA A 113 8.68 -20.33 -8.23
N PRO A 114 7.51 -20.46 -8.90
CA PRO A 114 6.46 -21.39 -8.49
C PRO A 114 6.95 -22.82 -8.26
N MET A 115 7.87 -23.31 -9.09
CA MET A 115 8.45 -24.65 -8.94
C MET A 115 9.30 -24.80 -7.66
N ASN A 116 9.96 -23.73 -7.20
CA ASN A 116 10.73 -23.77 -5.95
C ASN A 116 9.83 -23.56 -4.73
N LEU A 117 8.79 -22.73 -4.84
CA LEU A 117 7.77 -22.59 -3.80
C LEU A 117 7.02 -23.89 -3.56
N ALA A 118 6.72 -24.67 -4.61
CA ALA A 118 6.09 -25.98 -4.47
C ALA A 118 6.93 -26.96 -3.62
N LYS A 119 8.25 -26.86 -3.63
CA LYS A 119 9.13 -27.65 -2.78
C LYS A 119 9.07 -27.26 -1.30
N LEU A 120 8.67 -26.04 -1.00
CA LEU A 120 8.54 -25.54 0.38
C LEU A 120 7.17 -25.86 0.97
N GLU A 121 6.16 -26.16 0.15
CA GLU A 121 4.79 -26.45 0.64
C GLU A 121 4.75 -27.53 1.72
N PRO A 122 5.40 -28.71 1.58
CA PRO A 122 5.39 -29.74 2.62
C PRO A 122 5.96 -29.24 3.95
N VAL A 123 7.06 -28.50 3.91
CA VAL A 123 7.71 -27.94 5.11
C VAL A 123 6.84 -26.89 5.78
N ILE A 124 6.20 -26.03 5.00
CA ILE A 124 5.29 -25.02 5.52
C ILE A 124 4.09 -25.69 6.17
N ARG A 125 3.51 -26.69 5.53
CA ARG A 125 2.36 -27.44 6.05
C ARG A 125 2.68 -28.18 7.35
N GLU A 126 3.83 -28.84 7.41
CA GLU A 126 4.31 -29.52 8.61
C GLU A 126 4.48 -28.54 9.77
N ARG A 127 5.17 -27.41 9.55
CA ARG A 127 5.39 -26.40 10.59
C ARG A 127 4.09 -25.75 11.05
N ALA A 128 3.18 -25.48 10.13
CA ALA A 128 1.85 -24.96 10.48
C ALA A 128 1.07 -25.96 11.34
N GLY A 129 1.16 -27.27 11.03
CA GLY A 129 0.58 -28.34 11.85
C GLY A 129 1.13 -28.29 13.28
N TRP A 130 2.43 -28.29 13.46
CA TRP A 130 3.04 -28.22 14.81
C TRP A 130 2.57 -27.02 15.61
N ILE A 131 2.51 -25.82 14.98
CA ILE A 131 2.04 -24.61 15.67
C ILE A 131 0.58 -24.74 16.07
N LEU A 132 -0.27 -25.32 15.20
CA LEU A 132 -1.70 -25.50 15.48
C LEU A 132 -1.96 -26.56 16.55
N ASP A 133 -1.15 -27.64 16.59
CA ASP A 133 -1.25 -28.72 17.58
C ASP A 133 -0.83 -28.25 18.99
N ASP A 134 0.05 -27.23 19.08
CA ASP A 134 0.51 -26.64 20.35
C ASP A 134 -0.39 -25.49 20.85
N LEU A 135 -1.45 -25.13 20.13
CA LEU A 135 -2.38 -24.11 20.60
C LEU A 135 -3.23 -24.63 21.77
N PRO A 136 -3.44 -23.83 22.84
CA PRO A 136 -4.23 -24.19 24.01
C PRO A 136 -5.72 -24.34 23.70
#